data_388e96c2c80355d7299b1314a0581f32
#
_entry.id   388e96c2c80355d7299b1314a0581f32
#
_cell.length_a   1.000
_cell.length_b   1.000
_cell.length_c   1.000
_cell.angle_alpha   90.00
_cell.angle_beta   90.00
_cell.angle_gamma   90.00
#
_symmetry.space_group_name_H-M   'P 1'
#
loop_
_entity.id
_entity.type
_entity.pdbx_description
1 polymer ?
#
loop_
_entity_poly.entity_id
_entity_poly.type
_entity_poly.pdbx_seq_one_letter_code
_entity_poly.pdbx_strand_id
1 'polypeptide(L)'
;MKTREGFGRRASGFRYLASGSAVLGLLAIASLAAQAPAPSGGSAPAAPSIPPQAASAFVEPGVLPKSWMSGGPKCMEQPSFQVHEYNPNFFILRQSGCIHYEKPFLFLIFGRDKVLLEDTGAGTIATAPVVMDLIAKWQKRNNRPTPPQLIVTHSHSHGDHTAGDQGFANLPNVQLVLAKVDELQKAFGIKTWPTDIVQIDLGNRVVDLIPIPGHDVAGIALYDRQTGILMSGDSFYPGRLYVGDAEFATFMASHQRMVDFTADKPVAHIFGTHIEQTNTPFVDYPRGTTYQPEEHTLELTRGVLLELNDAMKRLNGKLERVVLRDVILSPRERK
;
A
#
# COMPACT_ATOMS: atom_id res chain seq x y z
N MET A 1 -19.14 -51.49 -35.00
CA MET A 1 -20.59 -51.69 -34.85
C MET A 1 -21.16 -50.29 -34.55
N LYS A 2 -21.72 -49.68 -35.54
CA LYS A 2 -23.15 -49.23 -35.66
C LYS A 2 -23.52 -48.19 -34.57
N THR A 3 -23.97 -47.01 -34.81
CA THR A 3 -24.63 -46.21 -35.87
C THR A 3 -25.05 -44.91 -35.17
N ARG A 4 -24.85 -43.66 -35.70
CA ARG A 4 -25.80 -42.83 -36.47
C ARG A 4 -27.10 -42.57 -35.69
N GLU A 5 -27.60 -41.38 -35.53
CA GLU A 5 -28.14 -40.30 -36.37
C GLU A 5 -28.54 -39.12 -35.47
N GLY A 6 -28.60 -37.85 -35.73
CA GLY A 6 -28.90 -37.10 -36.94
C GLY A 6 -30.19 -36.29 -36.77
N PHE A 7 -30.29 -35.11 -37.37
CA PHE A 7 -31.46 -34.20 -37.53
C PHE A 7 -31.54 -33.06 -36.49
N GLY A 8 -31.67 -31.79 -36.84
CA GLY A 8 -31.85 -31.12 -38.13
C GLY A 8 -32.84 -29.95 -38.00
N ARG A 9 -32.44 -28.73 -38.45
CA ARG A 9 -33.26 -27.64 -39.04
C ARG A 9 -34.38 -27.00 -38.17
N ARG A 10 -34.69 -25.70 -38.24
CA ARG A 10 -34.78 -24.58 -39.24
C ARG A 10 -35.03 -23.28 -38.47
N ALA A 11 -34.49 -22.18 -38.75
CA ALA A 11 -34.73 -21.03 -39.63
C ALA A 11 -36.17 -20.47 -39.71
N SER A 12 -36.31 -19.20 -39.31
CA SER A 12 -37.19 -18.13 -39.86
C SER A 12 -36.95 -16.89 -39.01
N GLY A 13 -36.61 -15.74 -39.43
CA GLY A 13 -36.86 -14.98 -40.65
C GLY A 13 -38.03 -14.02 -40.41
N PHE A 14 -37.79 -12.76 -39.95
CA PHE A 14 -38.74 -11.69 -40.21
C PHE A 14 -38.03 -10.37 -40.34
N ARG A 15 -38.08 -9.81 -41.55
CA ARG A 15 -37.77 -8.42 -41.88
C ARG A 15 -39.02 -7.59 -41.66
N TYR A 16 -38.89 -6.38 -41.18
CA TYR A 16 -39.80 -5.29 -41.51
C TYR A 16 -39.03 -4.02 -41.80
N LEU A 17 -39.20 -3.53 -43.02
CA LEU A 17 -38.91 -2.19 -43.52
C LEU A 17 -40.10 -1.30 -43.19
N ALA A 18 -39.89 -0.07 -42.78
CA ALA A 18 -40.75 1.04 -43.13
C ALA A 18 -39.99 2.36 -43.01
N SER A 19 -39.90 3.00 -44.13
CA SER A 19 -39.45 4.36 -44.43
C SER A 19 -40.43 5.41 -43.94
N GLY A 20 -39.90 6.58 -43.58
CA GLY A 20 -40.72 7.76 -43.33
C GLY A 20 -39.86 9.02 -43.36
N SER A 21 -39.78 9.65 -44.56
CA SER A 21 -39.18 10.97 -44.77
C SER A 21 -40.19 12.06 -44.35
N ALA A 22 -39.74 13.10 -43.69
CA ALA A 22 -40.40 14.37 -43.62
C ALA A 22 -39.42 15.55 -43.65
N VAL A 23 -39.65 16.39 -44.60
CA VAL A 23 -38.87 17.57 -45.04
C VAL A 23 -39.50 18.84 -44.40
N LEU A 24 -38.71 19.94 -44.40
CA LEU A 24 -39.01 21.37 -44.18
C LEU A 24 -39.01 21.84 -42.74
N GLY A 25 -38.45 23.01 -42.42
CA GLY A 25 -38.27 24.23 -43.21
C GLY A 25 -37.35 25.21 -42.51
N LEU A 26 -36.51 25.85 -43.28
CA LEU A 26 -35.70 27.02 -42.88
C LEU A 26 -36.59 28.26 -42.73
N LEU A 27 -36.51 28.94 -41.59
CA LEU A 27 -36.93 30.32 -41.43
C LEU A 27 -35.73 31.10 -40.90
N ALA A 28 -35.14 31.90 -41.80
CA ALA A 28 -34.12 32.88 -41.45
C ALA A 28 -34.82 34.15 -40.93
N ILE A 29 -34.56 34.54 -39.70
CA ILE A 29 -34.91 35.83 -39.16
C ILE A 29 -33.63 36.63 -38.99
N ALA A 30 -33.43 37.62 -39.83
CA ALA A 30 -32.37 38.61 -39.67
C ALA A 30 -32.77 39.60 -38.58
N SER A 31 -32.01 39.67 -37.50
CA SER A 31 -32.14 40.71 -36.48
C SER A 31 -30.95 41.67 -36.55
N LEU A 32 -31.27 42.92 -36.82
CA LEU A 32 -30.37 44.09 -36.79
C LEU A 32 -29.82 44.19 -35.33
N ALA A 33 -28.51 44.08 -35.15
CA ALA A 33 -27.88 44.39 -33.89
C ALA A 33 -27.46 45.86 -33.85
N ALA A 34 -28.07 46.63 -32.96
CA ALA A 34 -27.60 47.96 -32.57
C ALA A 34 -26.39 47.80 -31.64
N GLN A 35 -25.28 48.45 -32.03
CA GLN A 35 -24.06 48.48 -31.16
C GLN A 35 -24.29 49.46 -30.01
N ALA A 36 -24.18 48.94 -28.77
CA ALA A 36 -24.08 49.73 -27.56
C ALA A 36 -22.61 50.00 -27.22
N PRO A 37 -22.25 51.13 -26.59
CA PRO A 37 -20.86 51.48 -26.30
C PRO A 37 -20.25 50.57 -25.19
N ALA A 38 -18.94 50.32 -25.28
CA ALA A 38 -18.18 49.49 -24.34
C ALA A 38 -18.14 50.11 -22.93
N PRO A 39 -18.34 49.34 -21.86
CA PRO A 39 -18.11 49.80 -20.51
C PRO A 39 -16.62 49.74 -20.16
N SER A 40 -16.16 50.84 -19.54
CA SER A 40 -14.85 51.06 -18.98
C SER A 40 -14.44 50.00 -17.94
N GLY A 41 -13.16 49.67 -17.91
CA GLY A 41 -12.52 48.62 -17.09
C GLY A 41 -12.94 48.58 -15.62
N GLY A 42 -13.58 47.48 -15.28
CA GLY A 42 -13.69 46.97 -13.93
C GLY A 42 -12.97 45.63 -13.86
N SER A 43 -12.00 45.51 -12.94
CA SER A 43 -11.31 44.26 -12.65
C SER A 43 -12.34 43.17 -12.36
N ALA A 44 -12.25 42.08 -13.11
CA ALA A 44 -13.06 40.89 -12.88
C ALA A 44 -12.88 40.38 -11.42
N PRO A 45 -13.96 40.00 -10.72
CA PRO A 45 -13.82 39.37 -9.42
C PRO A 45 -13.05 38.08 -9.56
N ALA A 46 -12.08 37.84 -8.64
CA ALA A 46 -11.32 36.61 -8.57
C ALA A 46 -12.29 35.42 -8.50
N ALA A 47 -12.06 34.42 -9.34
CA ALA A 47 -12.84 33.20 -9.30
C ALA A 47 -12.80 32.62 -7.85
N PRO A 48 -13.94 32.15 -7.32
CA PRO A 48 -13.97 31.56 -5.99
C PRO A 48 -12.98 30.39 -5.96
N SER A 49 -12.02 30.46 -5.04
CA SER A 49 -11.13 29.33 -4.75
C SER A 49 -12.01 28.16 -4.30
N ILE A 50 -12.01 27.08 -5.07
CA ILE A 50 -12.64 25.82 -4.67
C ILE A 50 -11.94 25.39 -3.37
N PRO A 51 -12.67 25.25 -2.24
CA PRO A 51 -12.05 24.75 -1.02
C PRO A 51 -11.43 23.37 -1.31
N PRO A 52 -10.32 23.00 -0.67
CA PRO A 52 -9.73 21.68 -0.85
C PRO A 52 -10.82 20.64 -0.59
N GLN A 53 -11.07 19.82 -1.60
CA GLN A 53 -12.10 18.79 -1.56
C GLN A 53 -11.88 17.95 -0.31
N ALA A 54 -12.86 17.92 0.58
CA ALA A 54 -12.82 17.07 1.77
C ALA A 54 -12.45 15.66 1.30
N ALA A 55 -11.42 15.07 1.93
CA ALA A 55 -10.95 13.74 1.58
C ALA A 55 -12.18 12.83 1.46
N SER A 56 -12.33 12.15 0.33
CA SER A 56 -13.45 11.25 0.08
C SER A 56 -13.56 10.30 1.28
N ALA A 57 -14.73 10.24 1.93
CA ALA A 57 -14.99 9.30 3.01
C ALA A 57 -14.99 7.83 2.54
N PHE A 58 -14.85 7.62 1.23
CA PHE A 58 -14.82 6.32 0.59
C PHE A 58 -13.39 5.97 0.17
N VAL A 59 -12.90 4.86 0.69
CA VAL A 59 -11.63 4.27 0.28
C VAL A 59 -11.85 3.29 -0.88
N GLU A 60 -10.85 3.16 -1.75
CA GLU A 60 -10.88 2.16 -2.81
C GLU A 60 -10.81 0.75 -2.19
N PRO A 61 -11.80 -0.11 -2.45
CA PRO A 61 -11.78 -1.46 -1.92
C PRO A 61 -10.72 -2.31 -2.60
N GLY A 62 -10.33 -3.35 -1.92
CA GLY A 62 -9.49 -4.42 -2.45
C GLY A 62 -9.87 -5.76 -1.84
N VAL A 63 -9.20 -6.81 -2.27
CA VAL A 63 -9.42 -8.17 -1.79
C VAL A 63 -8.11 -8.75 -1.28
N LEU A 64 -8.14 -9.39 -0.13
CA LEU A 64 -7.01 -10.15 0.42
C LEU A 64 -7.14 -11.62 0.03
N PRO A 65 -6.03 -12.37 -0.08
CA PRO A 65 -6.08 -13.81 -0.36
C PRO A 65 -6.57 -14.56 0.89
N LYS A 66 -7.08 -15.77 0.68
CA LYS A 66 -7.51 -16.63 1.79
C LYS A 66 -6.35 -17.05 2.71
N SER A 67 -5.15 -17.14 2.16
CA SER A 67 -3.93 -17.49 2.89
C SER A 67 -2.71 -16.95 2.16
N TRP A 68 -1.66 -16.71 2.90
CA TRP A 68 -0.37 -16.29 2.36
C TRP A 68 0.56 -17.50 2.20
N MET A 69 1.44 -17.40 1.20
CA MET A 69 2.51 -18.36 1.01
C MET A 69 3.48 -18.26 2.20
N SER A 70 3.67 -19.38 2.88
CA SER A 70 4.76 -19.55 3.84
C SER A 70 5.79 -20.52 3.26
N GLY A 71 6.75 -20.97 4.02
CA GLY A 71 7.60 -22.10 3.62
C GLY A 71 6.78 -23.40 3.63
N GLY A 72 7.34 -24.47 3.16
CA GLY A 72 6.65 -25.75 3.19
C GLY A 72 7.52 -26.91 2.77
N PRO A 73 6.99 -28.15 2.82
CA PRO A 73 7.76 -29.35 2.48
C PRO A 73 8.19 -29.38 1.00
N LYS A 74 7.56 -28.54 0.15
CA LYS A 74 7.84 -28.44 -1.29
C LYS A 74 8.43 -27.10 -1.67
N CYS A 75 9.39 -26.63 -0.92
CA CYS A 75 10.05 -25.35 -1.13
C CYS A 75 10.56 -25.12 -2.55
N MET A 76 11.10 -26.14 -3.18
CA MET A 76 11.66 -26.04 -4.54
C MET A 76 10.59 -25.82 -5.63
N GLU A 77 9.32 -26.04 -5.32
CA GLU A 77 8.21 -25.85 -6.24
C GLU A 77 7.53 -24.47 -6.06
N GLN A 78 7.96 -23.68 -5.06
CA GLN A 78 7.36 -22.38 -4.75
C GLN A 78 8.14 -21.24 -5.44
N PRO A 79 7.44 -20.21 -5.95
CA PRO A 79 8.09 -19.00 -6.43
C PRO A 79 8.74 -18.23 -5.26
N SER A 80 9.67 -17.32 -5.59
CA SER A 80 10.31 -16.48 -4.57
C SER A 80 9.32 -15.53 -3.89
N PHE A 81 8.29 -15.11 -4.61
CA PHE A 81 7.19 -14.28 -4.10
C PHE A 81 5.82 -14.82 -4.50
N GLN A 82 4.88 -14.79 -3.57
CA GLN A 82 3.46 -14.70 -3.90
C GLN A 82 3.15 -13.24 -4.19
N VAL A 83 2.77 -12.93 -5.43
CA VAL A 83 2.29 -11.61 -5.83
C VAL A 83 0.77 -11.60 -5.76
N HIS A 84 0.22 -10.71 -4.96
CA HIS A 84 -1.22 -10.54 -4.81
C HIS A 84 -1.65 -9.14 -5.24
N GLU A 85 -2.59 -9.05 -6.17
CA GLU A 85 -3.24 -7.81 -6.57
C GLU A 85 -4.38 -7.52 -5.58
N TYR A 86 -4.13 -6.63 -4.59
CA TYR A 86 -5.16 -6.19 -3.66
C TYR A 86 -6.25 -5.40 -4.41
N ASN A 87 -5.83 -4.47 -5.25
CA ASN A 87 -6.64 -3.81 -6.27
C ASN A 87 -5.74 -3.48 -7.49
N PRO A 88 -6.29 -2.96 -8.60
CA PRO A 88 -5.50 -2.68 -9.81
C PRO A 88 -4.27 -1.78 -9.63
N ASN A 89 -4.19 -1.03 -8.53
CA ASN A 89 -3.13 -0.06 -8.24
C ASN A 89 -2.41 -0.32 -6.90
N PHE A 90 -2.65 -1.48 -6.26
CA PHE A 90 -1.99 -1.86 -5.02
C PHE A 90 -1.69 -3.36 -5.02
N PHE A 91 -0.40 -3.70 -4.95
CA PHE A 91 0.06 -5.10 -4.92
C PHE A 91 0.77 -5.39 -3.60
N ILE A 92 0.57 -6.58 -3.09
CA ILE A 92 1.22 -7.12 -1.90
C ILE A 92 2.08 -8.30 -2.34
N LEU A 93 3.37 -8.25 -2.01
CA LEU A 93 4.31 -9.31 -2.32
C LEU A 93 4.70 -10.01 -1.01
N ARG A 94 4.40 -11.31 -0.90
CA ARG A 94 4.84 -12.13 0.23
C ARG A 94 6.06 -12.93 -0.18
N GLN A 95 7.20 -12.70 0.46
CA GLN A 95 8.40 -13.50 0.21
C GLN A 95 8.23 -14.93 0.74
N SER A 96 8.76 -15.91 0.00
CA SER A 96 8.70 -17.31 0.39
C SER A 96 9.57 -17.60 1.62
N GLY A 97 9.03 -18.36 2.58
CA GLY A 97 9.77 -18.90 3.70
C GLY A 97 10.89 -19.88 3.30
N CYS A 98 10.88 -20.35 2.05
CA CYS A 98 11.95 -21.16 1.48
C CYS A 98 13.19 -20.35 1.09
N ILE A 99 13.06 -19.03 0.94
CA ILE A 99 14.17 -18.12 0.69
C ILE A 99 14.73 -17.60 2.01
N HIS A 100 13.84 -17.12 2.90
CA HIS A 100 14.22 -16.62 4.21
C HIS A 100 13.09 -16.81 5.22
N TYR A 101 13.42 -17.21 6.45
CA TYR A 101 12.41 -17.50 7.48
C TYR A 101 11.58 -16.27 7.91
N GLU A 102 12.12 -15.06 7.77
CA GLU A 102 11.40 -13.82 8.08
C GLU A 102 10.21 -13.58 7.14
N LYS A 103 10.28 -14.04 5.90
CA LYS A 103 9.16 -13.96 4.93
C LYS A 103 8.48 -12.60 4.89
N PRO A 104 9.21 -11.47 4.68
CA PRO A 104 8.59 -10.17 4.75
C PRO A 104 7.53 -9.97 3.68
N PHE A 105 6.60 -9.05 3.97
CA PHE A 105 5.70 -8.47 3.00
C PHE A 105 6.31 -7.18 2.44
N LEU A 106 6.12 -6.97 1.14
CA LEU A 106 6.50 -5.76 0.45
C LEU A 106 5.24 -5.17 -0.19
N PHE A 107 5.15 -3.85 -0.26
CA PHE A 107 3.98 -3.15 -0.78
C PHE A 107 4.34 -2.31 -2.00
N LEU A 108 3.61 -2.50 -3.11
CA LEU A 108 3.83 -1.80 -4.38
C LEU A 108 2.58 -1.00 -4.75
N ILE A 109 2.72 0.33 -4.74
CA ILE A 109 1.62 1.28 -4.85
C ILE A 109 1.76 2.11 -6.12
N PHE A 110 0.77 2.05 -7.00
CA PHE A 110 0.77 2.76 -8.27
C PHE A 110 -0.06 4.04 -8.19
N GLY A 111 0.59 5.17 -8.44
CA GLY A 111 -0.08 6.39 -8.84
C GLY A 111 0.00 6.60 -10.37
N ARG A 112 -0.52 7.72 -10.85
CA ARG A 112 -0.47 8.02 -12.27
C ARG A 112 0.96 8.19 -12.81
N ASP A 113 1.83 8.86 -12.06
CA ASP A 113 3.13 9.31 -12.55
C ASP A 113 4.30 8.58 -11.89
N LYS A 114 4.08 8.04 -10.68
CA LYS A 114 5.08 7.32 -9.90
C LYS A 114 4.51 6.05 -9.28
N VAL A 115 5.41 5.14 -8.98
CA VAL A 115 5.16 3.92 -8.21
C VAL A 115 6.02 3.96 -6.96
N LEU A 116 5.47 3.57 -5.84
CA LEU A 116 6.18 3.45 -4.56
C LEU A 116 6.30 1.97 -4.21
N LEU A 117 7.52 1.50 -3.97
CA LEU A 117 7.80 0.21 -3.36
C LEU A 117 8.27 0.43 -1.93
N GLU A 118 7.61 -0.19 -0.98
CA GLU A 118 8.08 -0.31 0.40
C GLU A 118 8.73 -1.67 0.58
N ASP A 119 9.99 -1.66 1.00
CA ASP A 119 10.88 -2.79 1.24
C ASP A 119 11.34 -3.58 0.00
N THR A 120 12.48 -4.24 0.16
CA THR A 120 13.10 -5.01 -0.92
C THR A 120 13.35 -6.48 -0.57
N GLY A 121 12.98 -6.92 0.63
CA GLY A 121 13.00 -8.31 1.05
C GLY A 121 14.24 -8.74 1.82
N ALA A 122 14.32 -10.03 2.11
CA ALA A 122 15.27 -10.69 3.02
C ALA A 122 16.21 -11.65 2.31
N GLY A 123 17.44 -11.77 2.81
CA GLY A 123 18.42 -12.76 2.35
C GLY A 123 18.85 -12.60 0.89
N THR A 124 19.06 -13.69 0.20
CA THR A 124 19.44 -13.67 -1.24
C THR A 124 18.18 -13.64 -2.09
N ILE A 125 17.67 -12.46 -2.35
CA ILE A 125 16.40 -12.27 -3.07
C ILE A 125 16.57 -11.39 -4.32
N ALA A 126 15.91 -11.75 -5.41
CA ALA A 126 15.84 -10.99 -6.65
C ALA A 126 14.50 -10.27 -6.78
N THR A 127 14.31 -9.20 -6.00
CA THR A 127 13.05 -8.44 -5.95
C THR A 127 12.86 -7.57 -7.19
N ALA A 128 13.91 -6.92 -7.67
CA ALA A 128 13.82 -5.96 -8.78
C ALA A 128 13.20 -6.55 -10.05
N PRO A 129 13.55 -7.74 -10.54
CA PRO A 129 12.92 -8.33 -11.72
C PRO A 129 11.40 -8.52 -11.57
N VAL A 130 10.94 -8.92 -10.39
CA VAL A 130 9.51 -9.12 -10.10
C VAL A 130 8.76 -7.79 -10.11
N VAL A 131 9.31 -6.78 -9.45
CA VAL A 131 8.72 -5.43 -9.38
C VAL A 131 8.69 -4.77 -10.76
N MET A 132 9.76 -4.85 -11.52
CA MET A 132 9.83 -4.27 -12.87
C MET A 132 8.87 -4.95 -13.86
N ASP A 133 8.66 -6.26 -13.74
CA ASP A 133 7.65 -7.00 -14.51
C ASP A 133 6.21 -6.54 -14.16
N LEU A 134 5.92 -6.32 -12.88
CA LEU A 134 4.63 -5.76 -12.44
C LEU A 134 4.40 -4.35 -12.98
N ILE A 135 5.43 -3.50 -12.97
CA ILE A 135 5.36 -2.14 -13.53
C ILE A 135 5.11 -2.20 -15.04
N ALA A 136 5.79 -3.07 -15.76
CA ALA A 136 5.58 -3.24 -17.19
C ALA A 136 4.16 -3.74 -17.52
N LYS A 137 3.65 -4.70 -16.76
CA LYS A 137 2.28 -5.21 -16.90
C LYS A 137 1.24 -4.12 -16.59
N TRP A 138 1.45 -3.36 -15.53
CA TRP A 138 0.58 -2.24 -15.16
C TRP A 138 0.60 -1.15 -16.25
N GLN A 139 1.79 -0.78 -16.74
CA GLN A 139 1.98 0.18 -17.84
C GLN A 139 1.18 -0.23 -19.08
N LYS A 140 1.32 -1.50 -19.49
CA LYS A 140 0.59 -2.06 -20.63
C LYS A 140 -0.93 -2.03 -20.41
N ARG A 141 -1.40 -2.46 -19.24
CA ARG A 141 -2.83 -2.48 -18.88
C ARG A 141 -3.45 -1.08 -18.95
N ASN A 142 -2.69 -0.06 -18.56
CA ASN A 142 -3.15 1.33 -18.53
C ASN A 142 -2.80 2.13 -19.80
N ASN A 143 -2.33 1.48 -20.89
CA ASN A 143 -1.96 2.10 -22.16
C ASN A 143 -1.01 3.30 -22.00
N ARG A 144 -0.03 3.21 -21.09
CA ARG A 144 0.93 4.28 -20.81
C ARG A 144 2.10 4.23 -21.79
N PRO A 145 2.48 5.35 -22.45
CA PRO A 145 3.60 5.37 -23.42
C PRO A 145 4.95 5.19 -22.74
N THR A 146 5.08 5.65 -21.49
CA THR A 146 6.31 5.56 -20.69
C THR A 146 6.03 4.92 -19.34
N PRO A 147 6.99 4.16 -18.78
CA PRO A 147 6.85 3.62 -17.41
C PRO A 147 6.84 4.75 -16.38
N PRO A 148 6.06 4.63 -15.31
CA PRO A 148 6.12 5.55 -14.19
C PRO A 148 7.50 5.47 -13.50
N GLN A 149 7.92 6.56 -12.85
CA GLN A 149 9.12 6.53 -12.01
C GLN A 149 8.90 5.60 -10.81
N LEU A 150 9.86 4.74 -10.50
CA LEU A 150 9.84 3.92 -9.29
C LEU A 150 10.60 4.64 -8.17
N ILE A 151 9.92 4.80 -7.03
CA ILE A 151 10.54 5.18 -5.75
C ILE A 151 10.60 3.91 -4.91
N VAL A 152 11.80 3.53 -4.48
CA VAL A 152 12.03 2.44 -3.53
C VAL A 152 12.38 3.06 -2.19
N THR A 153 11.63 2.73 -1.14
CA THR A 153 11.89 3.12 0.23
C THR A 153 11.70 1.93 1.16
N HIS A 154 11.98 2.09 2.44
CA HIS A 154 11.95 0.98 3.38
C HIS A 154 11.16 1.38 4.62
N SER A 155 10.45 0.42 5.18
CA SER A 155 9.80 0.56 6.48
C SER A 155 10.84 0.88 7.58
N HIS A 156 12.04 0.29 7.47
CA HIS A 156 13.18 0.52 8.38
C HIS A 156 14.48 -0.12 7.84
N SER A 157 15.59 -0.04 8.61
CA SER A 157 16.94 -0.35 8.14
C SER A 157 17.39 -1.81 8.30
N HIS A 158 16.57 -2.70 8.85
CA HIS A 158 16.97 -4.10 9.05
C HIS A 158 17.16 -4.85 7.72
N GLY A 159 18.03 -5.88 7.75
CA GLY A 159 18.50 -6.57 6.55
C GLY A 159 17.42 -7.37 5.82
N ASP A 160 16.34 -7.73 6.49
CA ASP A 160 15.17 -8.42 5.91
C ASP A 160 14.21 -7.48 5.16
N HIS A 161 14.49 -6.16 5.18
CA HIS A 161 13.75 -5.14 4.45
C HIS A 161 14.57 -4.50 3.33
N THR A 162 15.91 -4.63 3.39
CA THR A 162 16.84 -3.93 2.50
C THR A 162 17.70 -4.86 1.62
N ALA A 163 17.58 -6.18 1.76
CA ALA A 163 18.48 -7.14 1.11
C ALA A 163 18.44 -7.10 -0.43
N GLY A 164 17.31 -6.68 -1.04
CA GLY A 164 17.16 -6.59 -2.49
C GLY A 164 17.62 -5.26 -3.11
N ASP A 165 18.12 -4.29 -2.35
CA ASP A 165 18.48 -2.94 -2.78
C ASP A 165 19.44 -2.90 -3.96
N GLN A 166 20.44 -3.79 -3.96
CA GLN A 166 21.42 -3.88 -5.03
C GLN A 166 20.80 -4.09 -6.41
N GLY A 167 19.63 -4.76 -6.46
CA GLY A 167 18.89 -4.97 -7.71
C GLY A 167 18.29 -3.69 -8.29
N PHE A 168 18.09 -2.65 -7.48
CA PHE A 168 17.48 -1.37 -7.86
C PHE A 168 18.51 -0.24 -8.09
N ALA A 169 19.70 -0.34 -7.48
CA ALA A 169 20.65 0.75 -7.32
C ALA A 169 21.06 1.45 -8.63
N ASN A 170 21.07 0.74 -9.77
CA ASN A 170 21.53 1.27 -11.05
C ASN A 170 20.46 1.16 -12.16
N LEU A 171 19.21 0.91 -11.80
CA LEU A 171 18.14 0.86 -12.80
C LEU A 171 17.73 2.27 -13.24
N PRO A 172 17.49 2.48 -14.53
CA PRO A 172 17.00 3.76 -15.01
C PRO A 172 15.60 4.03 -14.48
N ASN A 173 15.29 5.31 -14.22
CA ASN A 173 13.99 5.76 -13.72
C ASN A 173 13.62 5.21 -12.34
N VAL A 174 14.62 4.82 -11.53
CA VAL A 174 14.48 4.36 -10.16
C VAL A 174 15.16 5.33 -9.20
N GLN A 175 14.45 5.73 -8.16
CA GLN A 175 14.99 6.45 -7.01
C GLN A 175 15.02 5.48 -5.83
N LEU A 176 16.19 5.00 -5.45
CA LEU A 176 16.40 4.21 -4.24
C LEU A 176 16.70 5.15 -3.08
N VAL A 177 15.86 5.13 -2.05
CA VAL A 177 15.99 5.90 -0.81
C VAL A 177 16.37 4.94 0.30
N LEU A 178 17.59 5.06 0.80
CA LEU A 178 18.08 4.18 1.87
C LEU A 178 17.36 4.47 3.19
N ALA A 179 17.20 3.42 4.01
CA ALA A 179 16.61 3.51 5.35
C ALA A 179 17.56 4.19 6.35
N LYS A 180 17.83 5.47 6.13
CA LYS A 180 18.63 6.35 7.01
C LYS A 180 17.88 7.66 7.19
N VAL A 181 17.93 8.20 8.40
CA VAL A 181 17.18 9.42 8.74
C VAL A 181 17.53 10.58 7.80
N ASP A 182 18.80 10.82 7.53
CA ASP A 182 19.27 11.89 6.65
C ASP A 182 18.86 11.69 5.19
N GLU A 183 18.87 10.45 4.69
CA GLU A 183 18.40 10.11 3.35
C GLU A 183 16.88 10.28 3.22
N LEU A 184 16.10 9.84 4.22
CA LEU A 184 14.67 10.04 4.29
C LEU A 184 14.30 11.54 4.33
N GLN A 185 15.00 12.31 5.18
CA GLN A 185 14.81 13.76 5.28
C GLN A 185 15.07 14.44 3.94
N LYS A 186 16.16 14.11 3.29
CA LYS A 186 16.55 14.68 1.99
C LYS A 186 15.58 14.29 0.87
N ALA A 187 15.21 13.00 0.80
CA ALA A 187 14.37 12.49 -0.29
C ALA A 187 12.92 12.97 -0.21
N PHE A 188 12.38 13.08 0.99
CA PHE A 188 10.96 13.38 1.21
C PHE A 188 10.70 14.78 1.82
N GLY A 189 11.76 15.55 2.09
CA GLY A 189 11.63 16.92 2.59
C GLY A 189 11.22 17.02 4.06
N ILE A 190 11.51 15.99 4.87
CA ILE A 190 11.28 16.00 6.31
C ILE A 190 12.25 16.99 6.97
N LYS A 191 11.75 18.04 7.57
CA LYS A 191 12.59 19.07 8.22
C LYS A 191 12.97 18.69 9.64
N THR A 192 12.00 18.16 10.38
CA THR A 192 12.17 17.81 11.80
C THR A 192 11.83 16.35 12.04
N TRP A 193 12.84 15.52 12.25
CA TRP A 193 12.67 14.13 12.63
C TRP A 193 12.45 13.98 14.14
N PRO A 194 11.49 13.20 14.62
CA PRO A 194 10.52 12.39 13.86
C PRO A 194 9.12 13.04 13.79
N THR A 195 8.99 14.36 13.92
CA THR A 195 7.70 15.01 14.14
C THR A 195 6.97 15.38 12.86
N ASP A 196 7.69 15.67 11.78
CA ASP A 196 7.07 16.08 10.53
C ASP A 196 6.50 14.88 9.79
N ILE A 197 5.20 14.95 9.46
CA ILE A 197 4.53 14.04 8.55
C ILE A 197 4.52 14.70 7.18
N VAL A 198 4.99 13.99 6.17
CA VAL A 198 5.12 14.53 4.81
C VAL A 198 4.30 13.72 3.81
N GLN A 199 4.06 14.29 2.64
CA GLN A 199 3.25 13.69 1.59
C GLN A 199 4.11 13.28 0.40
N ILE A 200 3.93 12.06 -0.07
CA ILE A 200 4.52 11.54 -1.29
C ILE A 200 3.41 11.56 -2.35
N ASP A 201 3.52 12.47 -3.31
CA ASP A 201 2.59 12.54 -4.45
C ASP A 201 3.06 11.61 -5.58
N LEU A 202 2.24 10.60 -5.86
CA LEU A 202 2.47 9.63 -6.92
C LEU A 202 1.74 10.01 -8.24
N GLY A 203 1.12 11.17 -8.27
CA GLY A 203 0.23 11.61 -9.35
C GLY A 203 -1.19 11.04 -9.18
N ASN A 204 -2.13 11.88 -8.76
CA ASN A 204 -3.50 11.51 -8.37
C ASN A 204 -3.60 10.47 -7.23
N ARG A 205 -2.52 10.24 -6.51
CA ARG A 205 -2.47 9.38 -5.32
C ARG A 205 -1.45 9.93 -4.35
N VAL A 206 -1.87 10.15 -3.11
CA VAL A 206 -1.02 10.67 -2.05
C VAL A 206 -0.83 9.61 -0.98
N VAL A 207 0.43 9.38 -0.63
CA VAL A 207 0.83 8.54 0.50
C VAL A 207 1.44 9.45 1.56
N ASP A 208 0.91 9.42 2.79
CA ASP A 208 1.53 10.13 3.92
C ASP A 208 2.66 9.27 4.49
N LEU A 209 3.83 9.88 4.69
CA LEU A 209 4.96 9.27 5.38
C LEU A 209 5.01 9.80 6.80
N ILE A 210 4.98 8.90 7.75
CA ILE A 210 4.91 9.14 9.19
C ILE A 210 6.17 8.56 9.81
N PRO A 211 7.11 9.35 10.34
CA PRO A 211 8.26 8.81 11.08
C PRO A 211 7.80 8.12 12.36
N ILE A 212 8.23 6.86 12.56
CA ILE A 212 7.89 6.02 13.72
C ILE A 212 9.12 5.32 14.31
N PRO A 213 10.16 6.07 14.74
CA PRO A 213 11.32 5.45 15.36
C PRO A 213 10.97 4.69 16.64
N GLY A 214 11.81 3.72 17.00
CA GLY A 214 11.66 2.92 18.24
C GLY A 214 11.94 1.45 18.02
N HIS A 215 11.33 0.79 17.04
CA HIS A 215 11.80 -0.51 16.55
C HIS A 215 13.18 -0.34 15.86
N ASP A 216 13.29 0.67 15.02
CA ASP A 216 14.51 1.13 14.37
C ASP A 216 14.52 2.66 14.35
N VAL A 217 15.71 3.29 14.29
CA VAL A 217 15.86 4.76 14.32
C VAL A 217 15.29 5.43 13.07
N ALA A 218 15.35 4.75 11.92
CA ALA A 218 14.84 5.21 10.63
C ALA A 218 13.45 4.65 10.29
N GLY A 219 12.73 4.13 11.29
CA GLY A 219 11.40 3.54 11.11
C GLY A 219 10.38 4.55 10.59
N ILE A 220 9.64 4.16 9.55
CA ILE A 220 8.52 4.93 8.99
C ILE A 220 7.26 4.07 8.88
N ALA A 221 6.11 4.72 8.90
CA ALA A 221 4.86 4.16 8.41
C ALA A 221 4.38 4.94 7.18
N LEU A 222 3.70 4.27 6.28
CA LEU A 222 3.12 4.86 5.08
C LEU A 222 1.59 4.70 5.12
N TYR A 223 0.86 5.80 4.93
CA TYR A 223 -0.59 5.75 4.86
C TYR A 223 -1.06 6.12 3.45
N ASP A 224 -1.63 5.16 2.76
CA ASP A 224 -2.23 5.38 1.45
C ASP A 224 -3.65 5.90 1.59
N ARG A 225 -3.86 7.17 1.21
CA ARG A 225 -5.15 7.84 1.34
C ARG A 225 -6.26 7.24 0.48
N GLN A 226 -5.91 6.59 -0.64
CA GLN A 226 -6.91 6.01 -1.54
C GLN A 226 -7.50 4.73 -0.99
N THR A 227 -6.69 3.87 -0.39
CA THR A 227 -7.16 2.60 0.17
C THR A 227 -7.47 2.66 1.66
N GLY A 228 -7.00 3.69 2.36
CA GLY A 228 -7.08 3.75 3.81
C GLY A 228 -6.19 2.71 4.50
N ILE A 229 -5.13 2.25 3.83
CA ILE A 229 -4.19 1.28 4.38
C ILE A 229 -3.03 2.03 5.04
N LEU A 230 -2.74 1.66 6.30
CA LEU A 230 -1.54 2.07 7.01
C LEU A 230 -0.53 0.91 6.98
N MET A 231 0.62 1.10 6.35
CA MET A 231 1.74 0.16 6.35
C MET A 231 2.69 0.58 7.46
N SER A 232 2.92 -0.29 8.43
CA SER A 232 3.56 0.05 9.73
C SER A 232 4.89 -0.65 9.97
N GLY A 233 5.42 -1.35 8.97
CA GLY A 233 6.66 -2.11 9.08
C GLY A 233 6.63 -3.08 10.28
N ASP A 234 7.76 -3.17 10.96
CA ASP A 234 7.92 -4.00 12.16
C ASP A 234 7.48 -3.32 13.46
N SER A 235 7.02 -2.08 13.37
CA SER A 235 6.49 -1.39 14.55
C SER A 235 5.12 -1.91 14.97
N PHE A 236 4.33 -2.45 14.00
CA PHE A 236 3.01 -2.98 14.32
C PHE A 236 2.56 -4.04 13.29
N TYR A 237 2.60 -5.32 13.67
CA TYR A 237 2.23 -6.47 12.83
C TYR A 237 1.70 -7.63 13.70
N PRO A 238 1.01 -8.63 13.14
CA PRO A 238 0.54 -9.78 13.92
C PRO A 238 1.71 -10.70 14.30
N GLY A 239 2.41 -10.32 15.38
CA GLY A 239 3.63 -10.97 15.84
C GLY A 239 4.27 -10.29 17.03
N ARG A 240 5.58 -10.50 17.17
CA ARG A 240 6.41 -9.99 18.27
C ARG A 240 7.03 -8.64 17.91
N LEU A 241 6.47 -7.58 18.42
CA LEU A 241 6.96 -6.21 18.25
C LEU A 241 8.18 -6.00 19.14
N TYR A 242 9.36 -6.20 18.56
CA TYR A 242 10.62 -6.12 19.31
C TYR A 242 11.06 -4.67 19.55
N VAL A 243 11.33 -4.33 20.80
CA VAL A 243 11.84 -3.01 21.20
C VAL A 243 12.83 -3.17 22.34
N GLY A 244 13.85 -2.32 22.39
CA GLY A 244 14.80 -2.23 23.50
C GLY A 244 14.29 -1.34 24.64
N ASP A 245 14.82 -1.55 25.85
CA ASP A 245 14.48 -0.71 27.00
C ASP A 245 14.75 0.78 26.75
N ALA A 246 15.88 1.09 26.08
CA ALA A 246 16.28 2.47 25.79
C ALA A 246 15.36 3.15 24.77
N GLU A 247 14.82 2.38 23.82
CA GLU A 247 13.96 2.85 22.74
C GLU A 247 12.47 2.84 23.11
N PHE A 248 12.09 2.27 24.25
CA PHE A 248 10.69 2.04 24.58
C PHE A 248 9.85 3.33 24.65
N ALA A 249 10.38 4.39 25.24
CA ALA A 249 9.67 5.68 25.27
C ALA A 249 9.44 6.25 23.87
N THR A 250 10.42 6.12 22.98
CA THR A 250 10.33 6.53 21.56
C THR A 250 9.32 5.66 20.80
N PHE A 251 9.33 4.35 21.04
CA PHE A 251 8.38 3.41 20.47
C PHE A 251 6.92 3.74 20.87
N MET A 252 6.69 4.01 22.17
CA MET A 252 5.39 4.47 22.67
C MET A 252 4.94 5.77 22.00
N ALA A 253 5.84 6.76 21.88
CA ALA A 253 5.52 8.02 21.23
C ALA A 253 5.18 7.84 19.74
N SER A 254 5.84 6.91 19.05
CA SER A 254 5.55 6.55 17.66
C SER A 254 4.19 5.87 17.50
N HIS A 255 3.81 4.98 18.41
CA HIS A 255 2.48 4.39 18.43
C HIS A 255 1.38 5.42 18.71
N GLN A 256 1.62 6.33 19.68
CA GLN A 256 0.70 7.43 19.92
C GLN A 256 0.54 8.30 18.69
N ARG A 257 1.62 8.58 17.94
CA ARG A 257 1.57 9.33 16.68
C ARG A 257 0.71 8.63 15.62
N MET A 258 0.81 7.31 15.47
CA MET A 258 -0.07 6.55 14.57
C MET A 258 -1.54 6.61 15.02
N VAL A 259 -1.80 6.52 16.34
CA VAL A 259 -3.16 6.66 16.92
C VAL A 259 -3.73 8.03 16.61
N ASP A 260 -2.97 9.10 16.85
CA ASP A 260 -3.40 10.49 16.64
C ASP A 260 -3.61 10.78 15.14
N PHE A 261 -2.67 10.34 14.31
CA PHE A 261 -2.76 10.50 12.85
C PHE A 261 -4.00 9.83 12.27
N THR A 262 -4.39 8.67 12.78
CA THR A 262 -5.54 7.89 12.28
C THR A 262 -6.87 8.26 12.93
N ALA A 263 -6.91 9.25 13.84
CA ALA A 263 -8.10 9.56 14.63
C ALA A 263 -9.29 10.03 13.76
N ASP A 264 -9.00 10.78 12.71
CA ASP A 264 -9.98 11.39 11.80
C ASP A 264 -9.92 10.83 10.37
N LYS A 265 -9.18 9.74 10.15
CA LYS A 265 -8.98 9.16 8.83
C LYS A 265 -9.64 7.78 8.71
N PRO A 266 -10.13 7.42 7.52
CA PRO A 266 -10.57 6.07 7.27
C PRO A 266 -9.36 5.10 7.35
N VAL A 267 -9.47 4.05 8.15
CA VAL A 267 -8.47 2.99 8.24
C VAL A 267 -9.15 1.68 7.86
N ALA A 268 -8.94 1.24 6.62
CA ALA A 268 -9.45 -0.04 6.16
C ALA A 268 -8.67 -1.20 6.79
N HIS A 269 -7.34 -1.09 6.76
CA HIS A 269 -6.42 -2.08 7.31
C HIS A 269 -5.16 -1.42 7.84
N ILE A 270 -4.48 -2.10 8.78
CA ILE A 270 -3.09 -1.83 9.12
C ILE A 270 -2.28 -3.07 8.73
N PHE A 271 -1.30 -2.90 7.85
CA PHE A 271 -0.41 -3.97 7.40
C PHE A 271 0.97 -3.77 8.01
N GLY A 272 1.44 -4.77 8.72
CA GLY A 272 2.86 -4.86 9.04
C GLY A 272 3.60 -5.72 8.02
N THR A 273 4.89 -5.90 8.25
CA THR A 273 5.76 -6.60 7.29
C THR A 273 5.95 -8.09 7.59
N HIS A 274 5.40 -8.58 8.70
CA HIS A 274 5.49 -9.99 9.11
C HIS A 274 4.17 -10.56 9.62
N ILE A 275 4.10 -11.88 9.66
CA ILE A 275 3.11 -12.64 10.43
C ILE A 275 3.88 -13.70 11.23
N GLU A 276 3.81 -13.62 12.55
CA GLU A 276 4.43 -14.59 13.46
C GLU A 276 3.40 -15.23 14.38
N GLN A 277 2.20 -14.65 14.52
CA GLN A 277 1.11 -15.27 15.25
C GLN A 277 0.35 -16.30 14.41
N THR A 278 -0.26 -17.25 15.10
CA THR A 278 -1.20 -18.18 14.50
C THR A 278 -2.61 -17.58 14.49
N ASN A 279 -3.55 -18.22 13.78
CA ASN A 279 -4.97 -17.90 13.84
C ASN A 279 -5.63 -18.23 15.21
N THR A 280 -4.91 -18.97 16.08
CA THR A 280 -5.32 -19.18 17.46
C THR A 280 -4.87 -17.97 18.31
N PRO A 281 -5.79 -17.25 18.96
CA PRO A 281 -5.47 -16.10 19.79
C PRO A 281 -4.36 -16.38 20.82
N PHE A 282 -3.44 -15.41 21.00
CA PHE A 282 -2.33 -15.46 21.97
C PHE A 282 -1.24 -16.48 21.68
N VAL A 283 -1.28 -17.15 20.52
CA VAL A 283 -0.32 -18.20 20.16
C VAL A 283 0.53 -17.76 18.98
N ASP A 284 1.84 -17.75 19.15
CA ASP A 284 2.80 -17.41 18.10
C ASP A 284 3.65 -18.61 17.69
N TYR A 285 4.15 -18.58 16.46
CA TYR A 285 5.11 -19.56 15.97
C TYR A 285 6.48 -19.35 16.62
N PRO A 286 7.24 -20.42 16.90
CA PRO A 286 8.63 -20.30 17.30
C PRO A 286 9.44 -19.48 16.28
N ARG A 287 10.37 -18.66 16.77
CA ARG A 287 11.27 -17.89 15.90
C ARG A 287 12.03 -18.82 14.94
N GLY A 288 12.15 -18.41 13.69
CA GLY A 288 12.81 -19.18 12.65
C GLY A 288 11.92 -20.22 11.97
N THR A 289 10.63 -20.31 12.33
CA THR A 289 9.68 -21.22 11.67
C THR A 289 9.46 -20.76 10.23
N THR A 290 9.81 -21.61 9.26
CA THR A 290 9.65 -21.34 7.83
C THR A 290 8.24 -21.69 7.33
N TYR A 291 7.65 -22.78 7.83
CA TYR A 291 6.33 -23.26 7.45
C TYR A 291 5.30 -22.91 8.51
N GLN A 292 4.35 -22.05 8.17
CA GLN A 292 3.34 -21.53 9.07
C GLN A 292 1.94 -21.68 8.43
N PRO A 293 1.36 -22.90 8.44
CA PRO A 293 0.09 -23.17 7.73
C PRO A 293 -1.13 -22.51 8.39
N GLU A 294 -1.04 -22.16 9.66
CA GLU A 294 -2.10 -21.55 10.45
C GLU A 294 -1.77 -20.09 10.81
N GLU A 295 -1.15 -19.35 9.88
CA GLU A 295 -0.82 -17.93 10.10
C GLU A 295 -2.07 -17.10 10.42
N HIS A 296 -1.92 -16.14 11.31
CA HIS A 296 -2.86 -15.03 11.50
C HIS A 296 -3.07 -14.30 10.16
N THR A 297 -4.17 -13.54 10.02
CA THR A 297 -4.34 -12.65 8.88
C THR A 297 -3.30 -11.53 8.90
N LEU A 298 -2.94 -10.98 7.72
CA LEU A 298 -2.01 -9.85 7.64
C LEU A 298 -2.63 -8.58 8.23
N GLU A 299 -3.91 -8.40 7.95
CA GLU A 299 -4.63 -7.19 8.31
C GLU A 299 -4.92 -7.10 9.80
N LEU A 300 -4.44 -6.03 10.39
CA LEU A 300 -4.85 -5.56 11.71
C LEU A 300 -5.81 -4.38 11.59
N THR A 301 -6.52 -4.10 12.68
CA THR A 301 -7.45 -2.98 12.76
C THR A 301 -6.89 -1.85 13.60
N ARG A 302 -7.45 -0.65 13.44
CA ARG A 302 -7.18 0.47 14.35
C ARG A 302 -7.53 0.12 15.81
N GLY A 303 -8.50 -0.76 16.05
CA GLY A 303 -8.84 -1.23 17.40
C GLY A 303 -7.66 -1.94 18.08
N VAL A 304 -6.93 -2.80 17.36
CA VAL A 304 -5.73 -3.48 17.89
C VAL A 304 -4.61 -2.47 18.18
N LEU A 305 -4.44 -1.44 17.32
CA LEU A 305 -3.46 -0.37 17.57
C LEU A 305 -3.78 0.40 18.86
N LEU A 306 -5.06 0.71 19.11
CA LEU A 306 -5.52 1.36 20.34
C LEU A 306 -5.28 0.47 21.57
N GLU A 307 -5.59 -0.82 21.46
CA GLU A 307 -5.39 -1.80 22.54
C GLU A 307 -3.92 -1.89 22.94
N LEU A 308 -3.00 -2.01 21.95
CA LEU A 308 -1.56 -2.01 22.22
C LEU A 308 -1.10 -0.70 22.87
N ASN A 309 -1.54 0.44 22.32
CA ASN A 309 -1.17 1.76 22.85
C ASN A 309 -1.59 1.93 24.31
N ASP A 310 -2.79 1.48 24.66
CA ASP A 310 -3.29 1.50 26.04
C ASP A 310 -2.56 0.51 26.94
N ALA A 311 -2.20 -0.67 26.43
CA ALA A 311 -1.40 -1.64 27.17
C ALA A 311 -0.01 -1.07 27.52
N MET A 312 0.66 -0.42 26.54
CA MET A 312 1.96 0.20 26.78
C MET A 312 1.89 1.35 27.79
N LYS A 313 0.83 2.18 27.77
CA LYS A 313 0.64 3.25 28.77
C LYS A 313 0.52 2.71 30.19
N ARG A 314 -0.14 1.55 30.37
CA ARG A 314 -0.26 0.91 31.70
C ARG A 314 1.07 0.40 32.25
N LEU A 315 2.09 0.23 31.43
CA LEU A 315 3.43 -0.16 31.88
C LEU A 315 4.20 0.97 32.59
N ASN A 316 3.69 2.20 32.57
CA ASN A 316 4.29 3.36 33.23
C ASN A 316 5.78 3.56 32.90
N GLY A 317 6.16 3.33 31.65
CA GLY A 317 7.54 3.51 31.16
C GLY A 317 8.47 2.32 31.42
N LYS A 318 8.01 1.24 32.03
CA LYS A 318 8.80 0.02 32.26
C LYS A 318 8.47 -1.01 31.21
N LEU A 319 9.42 -1.33 30.32
CA LEU A 319 9.21 -2.31 29.28
C LEU A 319 9.05 -3.72 29.88
N GLU A 320 7.92 -4.35 29.60
CA GLU A 320 7.64 -5.74 29.96
C GLU A 320 6.99 -6.44 28.75
N ARG A 321 7.09 -7.77 28.71
CA ARG A 321 6.42 -8.55 27.68
C ARG A 321 4.91 -8.52 27.93
N VAL A 322 4.15 -8.09 26.91
CA VAL A 322 2.68 -8.07 26.94
C VAL A 322 2.16 -8.89 25.78
N VAL A 323 1.36 -9.91 26.07
CA VAL A 323 0.71 -10.75 25.06
C VAL A 323 -0.73 -10.26 24.92
N LEU A 324 -1.05 -9.71 23.77
CA LEU A 324 -2.40 -9.37 23.35
C LEU A 324 -2.91 -10.43 22.38
N ARG A 325 -4.17 -10.34 22.00
CA ARG A 325 -4.81 -11.30 21.11
C ARG A 325 -4.08 -11.45 19.76
N ASP A 326 -3.74 -10.32 19.16
CA ASP A 326 -3.27 -10.25 17.77
C ASP A 326 -1.82 -9.75 17.66
N VAL A 327 -1.22 -9.26 18.74
CA VAL A 327 0.15 -8.72 18.77
C VAL A 327 0.83 -9.02 20.11
N ILE A 328 2.15 -9.02 20.14
CA ILE A 328 2.95 -9.25 21.34
C ILE A 328 3.98 -8.13 21.46
N LEU A 329 3.92 -7.29 22.49
CA LEU A 329 5.03 -6.42 22.84
C LEU A 329 6.16 -7.30 23.40
N SER A 330 7.33 -7.26 22.77
CA SER A 330 8.43 -8.16 23.10
C SER A 330 9.72 -7.38 23.38
N PRO A 331 10.19 -7.34 24.63
CA PRO A 331 11.52 -6.82 24.93
C PRO A 331 12.60 -7.53 24.10
N ARG A 332 13.52 -6.77 23.49
CA ARG A 332 14.71 -7.37 22.87
C ARG A 332 15.56 -8.00 23.96
N GLU A 333 15.97 -9.26 23.74
CA GLU A 333 16.93 -9.91 24.60
C GLU A 333 18.24 -9.12 24.59
N ARG A 334 18.77 -8.83 25.78
CA ARG A 334 20.12 -8.23 25.90
C ARG A 334 21.14 -9.27 25.42
N LYS A 335 21.92 -8.93 24.40
CA LYS A 335 23.03 -9.74 23.93
C LYS A 335 24.17 -9.74 24.95
#